data_886530fdaad897a1a7518067d69cbd9a
#
_entry.id   886530fdaad897a1a7518067d69cbd9a
#
_cell.length_a   1.000
_cell.length_b   1.000
_cell.length_c   1.000
_cell.angle_alpha   90.00
_cell.angle_beta   90.00
_cell.angle_gamma   90.00
#
_symmetry.space_group_name_H-M   'P 1'
#
loop_
_entity.id
_entity.type
_entity.pdbx_description
1 polymer ?
#
loop_
_entity_poly.entity_id
_entity_poly.type
_entity_poly.pdbx_seq_one_letter_code
_entity_poly.pdbx_strand_id
1 'polypeptide(L)'
;DVAGIRRTSGSRMQLTHVPQKSSDYMKALEAAGLNIVGMSNTPEFASIVITDNDAFGPTRNPWGLEFTTGGSSGGSAAAVAAGYVPIAHGTDGAGSIRIPSSCCGLLGMKASRYRMACGESDGVHQFLRTHQSISRTVRDSAALFAATVNRAGDNPYPRVGLVQGPGKKRLKIAFTSANCFGQEPVPTVKAALADTAKLCADLGHEVVEVNNPLDGDTLFQSIESVGMAKMPSLLAMAESLTGRRAEESGLLTSLLVQTGRYAQQLPADSYDKGMAYLSKMTLQLTDFFSSIDIWLTPTLRVEPPLVSQFSPDSNFSEMQRAQNHDLMTYTAFVNALGGPAMSVPLGWSTETGLPTGSHFSAAPGADKLLYELAFELEEARPWRNRWAPYSAEYEI
;
A
#
# COMPACT_ATOMS: atom_id res chain seq x y z
N ASP A 1 1.85 -14.46 -9.01
CA ASP A 1 2.11 -15.38 -10.13
C ASP A 1 0.81 -15.81 -10.78
N VAL A 2 0.79 -15.81 -12.12
CA VAL A 2 -0.25 -16.39 -12.95
C VAL A 2 0.42 -17.42 -13.86
N ALA A 3 -0.05 -18.65 -13.82
CA ALA A 3 0.55 -19.75 -14.60
C ALA A 3 0.56 -19.42 -16.10
N GLY A 4 1.70 -19.61 -16.76
CA GLY A 4 1.86 -19.35 -18.20
C GLY A 4 1.95 -17.87 -18.59
N ILE A 5 1.81 -16.93 -17.67
CA ILE A 5 1.94 -15.48 -17.93
C ILE A 5 3.28 -14.98 -17.39
N ARG A 6 4.03 -14.28 -18.23
CA ARG A 6 5.34 -13.72 -17.86
C ARG A 6 5.22 -12.77 -16.66
N ARG A 7 6.04 -12.99 -15.63
CA ARG A 7 6.16 -12.13 -14.45
C ARG A 7 7.59 -11.62 -14.31
N THR A 8 7.80 -10.35 -14.47
CA THR A 8 9.14 -9.74 -14.43
C THR A 8 9.54 -9.19 -13.07
N SER A 9 8.59 -8.94 -12.17
CA SER A 9 8.81 -8.24 -10.90
C SER A 9 9.51 -6.87 -11.06
N GLY A 10 9.32 -6.19 -12.20
CA GLY A 10 10.00 -4.93 -12.52
C GLY A 10 11.53 -5.05 -12.67
N SER A 11 12.06 -6.25 -12.81
CA SER A 11 13.52 -6.50 -12.81
C SER A 11 13.99 -7.10 -14.13
N ARG A 12 15.14 -6.63 -14.59
CA ARG A 12 15.86 -7.25 -15.72
C ARG A 12 16.23 -8.71 -15.44
N MET A 13 16.42 -9.07 -14.18
CA MET A 13 16.75 -10.44 -13.76
C MET A 13 15.64 -11.44 -14.07
N GLN A 14 14.38 -10.99 -14.19
CA GLN A 14 13.22 -11.84 -14.40
C GLN A 14 12.45 -11.57 -15.71
N LEU A 15 13.07 -10.93 -16.70
CA LEU A 15 12.40 -10.55 -17.96
C LEU A 15 11.77 -11.72 -18.72
N THR A 16 12.30 -12.93 -18.58
CA THR A 16 11.82 -14.13 -19.25
C THR A 16 11.16 -15.13 -18.33
N HIS A 17 10.97 -14.76 -17.04
CA HIS A 17 10.40 -15.70 -16.06
C HIS A 17 8.90 -15.90 -16.31
N VAL A 18 8.50 -17.17 -16.48
CA VAL A 18 7.11 -17.61 -16.65
C VAL A 18 6.77 -18.61 -15.54
N PRO A 19 5.94 -18.22 -14.56
CA PRO A 19 5.49 -19.11 -13.49
C PRO A 19 4.74 -20.33 -14.04
N GLN A 20 5.01 -21.50 -13.48
CA GLN A 20 4.32 -22.75 -13.85
C GLN A 20 3.01 -22.95 -13.05
N LYS A 21 2.82 -22.18 -11.96
CA LYS A 21 1.64 -22.25 -11.10
C LYS A 21 1.16 -20.85 -10.74
N SER A 22 -0.16 -20.67 -10.72
CA SER A 22 -0.78 -19.46 -10.16
C SER A 22 -0.64 -19.45 -8.64
N SER A 23 -0.41 -18.26 -8.06
CA SER A 23 -0.48 -18.06 -6.60
C SER A 23 -1.89 -18.28 -6.08
N ASP A 24 -2.04 -18.58 -4.79
CA ASP A 24 -3.35 -18.89 -4.23
C ASP A 24 -4.34 -17.73 -4.31
N TYR A 25 -3.83 -16.48 -4.20
CA TYR A 25 -4.68 -15.31 -4.42
C TYR A 25 -5.16 -15.21 -5.88
N MET A 26 -4.30 -15.51 -6.87
CA MET A 26 -4.71 -15.53 -8.28
C MET A 26 -5.74 -16.63 -8.55
N LYS A 27 -5.57 -17.82 -7.98
CA LYS A 27 -6.59 -18.88 -8.06
C LYS A 27 -7.93 -18.44 -7.46
N ALA A 28 -7.89 -17.67 -6.36
CA ALA A 28 -9.12 -17.11 -5.77
C ALA A 28 -9.80 -16.09 -6.69
N LEU A 29 -9.04 -15.25 -7.41
CA LEU A 29 -9.58 -14.35 -8.43
C LEU A 29 -10.22 -15.11 -9.60
N GLU A 30 -9.53 -16.13 -10.12
CA GLU A 30 -10.04 -16.99 -11.19
C GLU A 30 -11.34 -17.71 -10.76
N ALA A 31 -11.35 -18.27 -9.55
CA ALA A 31 -12.53 -18.93 -8.98
C ALA A 31 -13.69 -17.96 -8.72
N ALA A 32 -13.43 -16.67 -8.54
CA ALA A 32 -14.43 -15.61 -8.44
C ALA A 32 -15.00 -15.18 -9.81
N GLY A 33 -14.51 -15.77 -10.92
CA GLY A 33 -14.96 -15.47 -12.28
C GLY A 33 -14.33 -14.22 -12.88
N LEU A 34 -13.22 -13.72 -12.35
CA LEU A 34 -12.53 -12.55 -12.87
C LEU A 34 -11.61 -12.91 -14.03
N ASN A 35 -11.65 -12.13 -15.08
CA ASN A 35 -10.73 -12.23 -16.20
C ASN A 35 -9.46 -11.41 -15.91
N ILE A 36 -8.31 -12.08 -15.92
CA ILE A 36 -7.00 -11.43 -15.81
C ILE A 36 -6.63 -10.90 -17.21
N VAL A 37 -6.65 -9.57 -17.36
CA VAL A 37 -6.39 -8.92 -18.66
C VAL A 37 -4.92 -8.60 -18.90
N GLY A 38 -4.08 -8.65 -17.85
CA GLY A 38 -2.65 -8.38 -17.97
C GLY A 38 -1.94 -8.22 -16.65
N MET A 39 -0.64 -7.91 -16.74
CA MET A 39 0.24 -7.60 -15.62
C MET A 39 0.61 -6.13 -15.67
N SER A 40 0.51 -5.44 -14.55
CA SER A 40 0.86 -4.02 -14.43
C SER A 40 2.31 -3.82 -14.00
N ASN A 41 2.83 -2.59 -14.19
CA ASN A 41 4.18 -2.22 -13.77
C ASN A 41 4.31 -2.15 -12.24
N THR A 42 5.50 -2.42 -11.74
CA THR A 42 5.88 -2.36 -10.32
C THR A 42 7.35 -1.96 -10.23
N PRO A 43 7.81 -1.32 -9.15
CA PRO A 43 9.25 -1.15 -8.95
C PRO A 43 9.93 -2.50 -8.78
N GLU A 44 11.22 -2.55 -8.96
CA GLU A 44 12.00 -3.78 -8.90
C GLU A 44 11.78 -4.54 -7.59
N PHE A 45 11.27 -5.78 -7.67
CA PHE A 45 10.87 -6.65 -6.56
C PHE A 45 9.92 -5.99 -5.53
N ALA A 46 9.18 -4.96 -5.93
CA ALA A 46 8.33 -4.16 -5.06
C ALA A 46 9.06 -3.55 -3.85
N SER A 47 10.36 -3.27 -4.00
CA SER A 47 11.27 -2.86 -2.93
C SER A 47 11.09 -1.41 -2.44
N ILE A 48 10.42 -0.57 -3.24
CA ILE A 48 10.16 0.84 -2.92
C ILE A 48 8.70 1.21 -3.20
N VAL A 49 8.28 2.38 -2.67
CA VAL A 49 6.91 2.88 -2.81
C VAL A 49 6.73 3.90 -3.94
N ILE A 50 7.58 3.82 -4.94
CA ILE A 50 7.51 4.57 -6.20
C ILE A 50 7.66 3.57 -7.34
N THR A 51 6.77 3.65 -8.35
CA THR A 51 6.77 2.69 -9.45
C THR A 51 7.60 3.19 -10.61
N ASP A 52 8.88 2.87 -10.53
CA ASP A 52 9.86 3.06 -11.58
C ASP A 52 10.85 1.89 -11.59
N ASN A 53 11.33 1.49 -12.76
CA ASN A 53 12.33 0.44 -12.92
C ASN A 53 13.04 0.53 -14.28
N ASP A 54 14.22 -0.06 -14.38
CA ASP A 54 15.03 -0.07 -15.59
C ASP A 54 14.47 -0.91 -16.76
N ALA A 55 13.51 -1.78 -16.47
CA ALA A 55 12.96 -2.68 -17.49
C ALA A 55 11.87 -2.01 -18.34
N PHE A 56 11.06 -1.12 -17.71
CA PHE A 56 9.86 -0.52 -18.32
C PHE A 56 9.76 0.99 -18.11
N GLY A 57 10.63 1.57 -17.29
CA GLY A 57 10.58 2.98 -16.91
C GLY A 57 9.49 3.33 -15.88
N PRO A 58 9.31 4.64 -15.61
CA PRO A 58 8.36 5.13 -14.62
C PRO A 58 6.91 4.96 -15.06
N THR A 59 6.05 4.62 -14.10
CA THR A 59 4.60 4.69 -14.27
C THR A 59 4.14 6.11 -13.94
N ARG A 60 3.53 6.76 -14.92
CA ARG A 60 3.08 8.14 -14.83
C ARG A 60 1.66 8.24 -14.30
N ASN A 61 1.38 9.27 -13.52
CA ASN A 61 0.10 9.46 -12.88
C ASN A 61 -0.92 10.02 -13.90
N PRO A 62 -2.09 9.38 -14.09
CA PRO A 62 -3.13 9.90 -14.97
C PRO A 62 -3.69 11.29 -14.58
N TRP A 63 -3.47 11.74 -13.34
CA TRP A 63 -3.83 13.10 -12.91
C TRP A 63 -2.84 14.18 -13.34
N GLY A 64 -1.59 13.81 -13.65
CA GLY A 64 -0.55 14.68 -14.18
C GLY A 64 0.67 13.84 -14.51
N LEU A 65 1.04 13.77 -15.80
CA LEU A 65 2.05 12.82 -16.30
C LEU A 65 3.48 13.09 -15.79
N GLU A 66 3.72 14.24 -15.21
CA GLU A 66 4.98 14.59 -14.53
C GLU A 66 5.07 14.00 -13.11
N PHE A 67 3.96 13.54 -12.52
CA PHE A 67 3.90 13.01 -11.17
C PHE A 67 3.95 11.48 -11.15
N THR A 68 4.43 10.94 -10.03
CA THR A 68 4.44 9.49 -9.80
C THR A 68 3.05 8.99 -9.41
N THR A 69 2.78 7.73 -9.73
CA THR A 69 1.62 6.99 -9.21
C THR A 69 1.81 6.53 -7.77
N GLY A 70 2.98 6.79 -7.15
CA GLY A 70 3.37 6.05 -5.96
C GLY A 70 3.63 4.57 -6.28
N GLY A 71 3.66 3.73 -5.25
CA GLY A 71 4.01 2.31 -5.40
C GLY A 71 3.79 1.50 -4.11
N SER A 72 4.09 0.24 -4.21
CA SER A 72 4.64 -0.52 -5.33
C SER A 72 3.59 -0.98 -6.35
N SER A 73 2.28 -0.92 -6.06
CA SER A 73 1.21 -1.27 -7.01
C SER A 73 0.80 -0.09 -7.91
N GLY A 74 1.76 0.75 -8.33
CA GLY A 74 1.47 1.98 -9.09
C GLY A 74 0.93 1.72 -10.49
N GLY A 75 1.38 0.67 -11.18
CA GLY A 75 0.82 0.28 -12.46
C GLY A 75 -0.65 -0.15 -12.36
N SER A 76 -1.03 -0.82 -11.28
CA SER A 76 -2.43 -1.16 -10.99
C SER A 76 -3.27 0.09 -10.73
N ALA A 77 -2.75 1.04 -9.95
CA ALA A 77 -3.44 2.31 -9.70
C ALA A 77 -3.59 3.14 -10.98
N ALA A 78 -2.53 3.23 -11.80
CA ALA A 78 -2.61 3.92 -13.09
C ALA A 78 -3.69 3.31 -14.01
N ALA A 79 -3.74 1.98 -14.12
CA ALA A 79 -4.71 1.29 -14.96
C ALA A 79 -6.16 1.55 -14.53
N VAL A 80 -6.42 1.59 -13.21
CA VAL A 80 -7.76 1.89 -12.67
C VAL A 80 -8.09 3.38 -12.83
N ALA A 81 -7.16 4.29 -12.53
CA ALA A 81 -7.37 5.73 -12.66
C ALA A 81 -7.56 6.16 -14.12
N ALA A 82 -6.84 5.53 -15.04
CA ALA A 82 -7.00 5.73 -16.48
C ALA A 82 -8.27 5.08 -17.06
N GLY A 83 -9.00 4.28 -16.28
CA GLY A 83 -10.24 3.65 -16.74
C GLY A 83 -10.07 2.38 -17.57
N TYR A 84 -8.87 1.82 -17.68
CA TYR A 84 -8.63 0.58 -18.42
C TYR A 84 -9.29 -0.64 -17.76
N VAL A 85 -9.37 -0.64 -16.46
CA VAL A 85 -10.04 -1.67 -15.66
C VAL A 85 -10.76 -1.04 -14.46
N PRO A 86 -11.90 -1.59 -14.01
CA PRO A 86 -12.63 -1.05 -12.86
C PRO A 86 -11.94 -1.33 -11.53
N ILE A 87 -11.15 -2.38 -11.47
CA ILE A 87 -10.45 -2.87 -10.29
C ILE A 87 -9.16 -3.56 -10.68
N ALA A 88 -8.14 -3.43 -9.86
CA ALA A 88 -6.87 -4.14 -10.04
C ALA A 88 -6.37 -4.73 -8.72
N HIS A 89 -5.62 -5.83 -8.82
CA HIS A 89 -4.92 -6.43 -7.69
C HIS A 89 -3.74 -5.55 -7.25
N GLY A 90 -3.55 -5.47 -5.95
CA GLY A 90 -2.35 -4.91 -5.31
C GLY A 90 -1.85 -5.76 -4.15
N THR A 91 -0.60 -5.55 -3.77
CA THR A 91 -0.03 -6.05 -2.51
C THR A 91 0.37 -4.87 -1.64
N ASP A 92 0.31 -5.03 -0.33
CA ASP A 92 0.62 -3.96 0.62
C ASP A 92 1.47 -4.51 1.76
N GLY A 93 2.75 -4.14 1.79
CA GLY A 93 3.71 -4.52 2.83
C GLY A 93 4.09 -3.36 3.77
N ALA A 94 3.92 -2.11 3.29
CA ALA A 94 4.15 -0.89 4.06
C ALA A 94 3.29 0.28 3.55
N GLY A 95 2.28 0.01 2.70
CA GLY A 95 1.42 1.01 2.09
C GLY A 95 1.21 0.81 0.58
N SER A 96 1.73 -0.25 -0.02
CA SER A 96 1.81 -0.41 -1.48
C SER A 96 0.47 -0.63 -2.22
N ILE A 97 -0.67 -0.67 -1.54
CA ILE A 97 -2.02 -0.48 -2.08
C ILE A 97 -2.47 0.96 -1.82
N ARG A 98 -2.35 1.42 -0.58
CA ARG A 98 -2.90 2.67 -0.07
C ARG A 98 -2.20 3.90 -0.65
N ILE A 99 -0.88 3.87 -0.72
CA ILE A 99 -0.05 4.95 -1.29
C ILE A 99 -0.42 5.22 -2.75
N PRO A 100 -0.37 4.23 -3.67
CA PRO A 100 -0.72 4.49 -5.05
C PRO A 100 -2.22 4.83 -5.23
N SER A 101 -3.10 4.32 -4.39
CA SER A 101 -4.50 4.74 -4.40
C SER A 101 -4.67 6.21 -4.03
N SER A 102 -3.93 6.69 -3.02
CA SER A 102 -3.90 8.11 -2.65
C SER A 102 -3.40 8.97 -3.81
N CYS A 103 -2.27 8.59 -4.42
CA CYS A 103 -1.68 9.33 -5.54
C CYS A 103 -2.59 9.39 -6.78
N CYS A 104 -3.44 8.38 -6.98
CA CYS A 104 -4.25 8.24 -8.18
C CYS A 104 -5.76 8.49 -7.96
N GLY A 105 -6.18 8.98 -6.80
CA GLY A 105 -7.59 9.34 -6.51
C GLY A 105 -8.53 8.13 -6.47
N LEU A 106 -8.09 7.03 -5.87
CA LEU A 106 -8.77 5.74 -5.82
C LEU A 106 -9.00 5.25 -4.40
N LEU A 107 -9.92 4.30 -4.24
CA LEU A 107 -10.03 3.50 -3.02
C LEU A 107 -8.98 2.41 -3.05
N GLY A 108 -8.12 2.39 -2.02
CA GLY A 108 -7.16 1.31 -1.78
C GLY A 108 -7.44 0.63 -0.45
N MET A 109 -7.89 -0.61 -0.49
CA MET A 109 -8.17 -1.39 0.72
C MET A 109 -7.05 -2.37 1.01
N LYS A 110 -6.50 -2.31 2.21
CA LYS A 110 -5.60 -3.31 2.79
C LYS A 110 -6.38 -4.16 3.79
N ALA A 111 -6.51 -5.43 3.54
CA ALA A 111 -7.18 -6.37 4.45
C ALA A 111 -6.34 -6.63 5.73
N SER A 112 -6.98 -7.16 6.76
CA SER A 112 -6.28 -7.72 7.92
C SER A 112 -5.33 -8.85 7.49
N ARG A 113 -4.22 -9.02 8.23
CA ARG A 113 -3.30 -10.13 8.05
C ARG A 113 -4.07 -11.46 8.12
N TYR A 114 -3.71 -12.44 7.31
CA TYR A 114 -4.37 -13.75 7.17
C TYR A 114 -5.81 -13.72 6.62
N ARG A 115 -6.38 -12.56 6.37
CA ARG A 115 -7.75 -12.43 5.85
C ARG A 115 -7.88 -12.91 4.41
N MET A 116 -6.86 -12.67 3.59
CA MET A 116 -6.86 -13.03 2.17
C MET A 116 -6.11 -14.35 1.94
N ALA A 117 -6.43 -15.05 0.86
CA ALA A 117 -5.69 -16.23 0.46
C ALA A 117 -4.22 -15.88 0.20
N CYS A 118 -3.32 -16.43 1.00
CA CYS A 118 -1.87 -16.30 0.87
C CYS A 118 -1.27 -17.70 0.90
N GLY A 119 -0.39 -18.02 -0.05
CA GLY A 119 0.26 -19.30 -0.12
C GLY A 119 1.52 -19.38 0.77
N GLU A 120 2.00 -20.60 1.00
CA GLU A 120 3.28 -20.84 1.68
C GLU A 120 4.48 -20.15 1.00
N SER A 121 4.35 -19.84 -0.29
CA SER A 121 5.38 -19.10 -1.05
C SER A 121 5.67 -17.69 -0.54
N ASP A 122 4.76 -17.10 0.25
CA ASP A 122 4.94 -15.75 0.80
C ASP A 122 5.86 -15.72 2.04
N GLY A 123 6.04 -16.84 2.74
CA GLY A 123 7.02 -17.02 3.83
C GLY A 123 7.02 -15.89 4.85
N VAL A 124 8.23 -15.46 5.28
CA VAL A 124 8.43 -14.38 6.27
C VAL A 124 7.74 -13.06 5.88
N HIS A 125 7.52 -12.80 4.58
CA HIS A 125 6.82 -11.62 4.13
C HIS A 125 5.33 -11.60 4.49
N GLN A 126 4.72 -12.74 4.84
CA GLN A 126 3.33 -12.77 5.32
C GLN A 126 3.11 -11.93 6.58
N PHE A 127 4.16 -11.67 7.36
CA PHE A 127 4.03 -10.83 8.55
C PHE A 127 3.62 -9.39 8.21
N LEU A 128 4.20 -8.81 7.17
CA LEU A 128 3.91 -7.42 6.77
C LEU A 128 2.92 -7.34 5.59
N ARG A 129 2.95 -8.30 4.66
CA ARG A 129 2.28 -8.19 3.37
C ARG A 129 0.88 -8.80 3.36
N THR A 130 -0.05 -8.13 2.70
CA THR A 130 -1.37 -8.65 2.37
C THR A 130 -1.71 -8.35 0.91
N HIS A 131 -2.68 -9.10 0.36
CA HIS A 131 -3.27 -8.89 -0.95
C HIS A 131 -4.61 -8.20 -0.81
N GLN A 132 -4.97 -7.31 -1.71
CA GLN A 132 -6.34 -6.83 -1.92
C GLN A 132 -6.40 -5.97 -3.20
N SER A 133 -7.32 -5.02 -3.27
CA SER A 133 -7.65 -4.27 -4.47
C SER A 133 -7.38 -2.79 -4.38
N ILE A 134 -7.17 -2.22 -5.57
CA ILE A 134 -7.30 -0.81 -5.89
C ILE A 134 -8.53 -0.69 -6.81
N SER A 135 -9.49 0.17 -6.48
CA SER A 135 -10.76 0.27 -7.21
C SER A 135 -11.28 1.70 -7.25
N ARG A 136 -12.20 1.96 -8.19
CA ARG A 136 -12.92 3.24 -8.26
C ARG A 136 -14.06 3.32 -7.25
N THR A 137 -14.69 2.19 -6.92
CA THR A 137 -15.89 2.14 -6.09
C THR A 137 -15.70 1.23 -4.88
N VAL A 138 -16.41 1.56 -3.79
CA VAL A 138 -16.45 0.71 -2.60
C VAL A 138 -17.14 -0.63 -2.90
N ARG A 139 -18.19 -0.61 -3.72
CA ARG A 139 -18.94 -1.80 -4.15
C ARG A 139 -18.02 -2.85 -4.77
N ASP A 140 -17.17 -2.45 -5.71
CA ASP A 140 -16.29 -3.38 -6.44
C ASP A 140 -15.20 -3.94 -5.52
N SER A 141 -14.61 -3.11 -4.64
CA SER A 141 -13.67 -3.56 -3.62
C SER A 141 -14.30 -4.55 -2.64
N ALA A 142 -15.50 -4.27 -2.14
CA ALA A 142 -16.21 -5.14 -1.20
C ALA A 142 -16.62 -6.47 -1.83
N ALA A 143 -17.01 -6.46 -3.10
CA ALA A 143 -17.34 -7.67 -3.87
C ALA A 143 -16.10 -8.55 -4.04
N LEU A 144 -14.98 -7.95 -4.46
CA LEU A 144 -13.72 -8.69 -4.61
C LEU A 144 -13.23 -9.24 -3.27
N PHE A 145 -13.30 -8.45 -2.19
CA PHE A 145 -12.95 -8.91 -0.85
C PHE A 145 -13.74 -10.15 -0.46
N ALA A 146 -15.07 -10.11 -0.57
CA ALA A 146 -15.93 -11.23 -0.21
C ALA A 146 -15.66 -12.50 -1.04
N ALA A 147 -15.29 -12.32 -2.32
CA ALA A 147 -14.97 -13.42 -3.23
C ALA A 147 -13.60 -14.06 -2.96
N THR A 148 -12.62 -13.30 -2.46
CA THR A 148 -11.21 -13.71 -2.32
C THR A 148 -10.76 -13.91 -0.87
N VAL A 149 -11.66 -13.79 0.11
CA VAL A 149 -11.36 -14.09 1.52
C VAL A 149 -10.84 -15.51 1.68
N ASN A 150 -9.78 -15.65 2.46
CA ASN A 150 -9.25 -16.96 2.86
C ASN A 150 -10.32 -17.78 3.57
N ARG A 151 -10.65 -18.94 3.00
CA ARG A 151 -11.65 -19.89 3.52
C ARG A 151 -11.00 -21.06 4.25
N ALA A 152 -9.67 -21.12 4.26
CA ALA A 152 -8.94 -22.14 5.03
C ALA A 152 -9.07 -21.89 6.54
N GLY A 153 -8.82 -22.93 7.33
CA GLY A 153 -9.04 -22.89 8.77
C GLY A 153 -8.05 -22.03 9.57
N ASP A 154 -7.06 -21.45 8.92
CA ASP A 154 -6.01 -20.60 9.50
C ASP A 154 -6.39 -19.12 9.60
N ASN A 155 -7.57 -18.71 9.10
CA ASN A 155 -8.07 -17.36 9.26
C ASN A 155 -8.58 -17.15 10.70
N PRO A 156 -7.89 -16.31 11.52
CA PRO A 156 -8.23 -16.15 12.94
C PRO A 156 -9.48 -15.29 13.19
N TYR A 157 -10.04 -14.67 12.14
CA TYR A 157 -11.12 -13.72 12.30
C TYR A 157 -12.46 -14.26 11.83
N PRO A 158 -13.60 -13.78 12.40
CA PRO A 158 -14.94 -14.12 11.90
C PRO A 158 -15.10 -13.79 10.41
N ARG A 159 -15.92 -14.57 9.72
CA ARG A 159 -16.26 -14.30 8.30
C ARG A 159 -17.00 -12.96 8.18
N VAL A 160 -16.62 -12.18 7.18
CA VAL A 160 -17.24 -10.84 6.93
C VAL A 160 -18.39 -10.94 5.95
N GLY A 161 -18.34 -11.80 4.96
CA GLY A 161 -19.32 -11.82 3.88
C GLY A 161 -19.23 -10.58 2.96
N LEU A 162 -20.26 -10.37 2.15
CA LEU A 162 -20.39 -9.20 1.28
C LEU A 162 -21.00 -8.01 2.05
N VAL A 163 -20.23 -6.94 2.22
CA VAL A 163 -20.74 -5.67 2.72
C VAL A 163 -21.35 -4.89 1.57
N GLN A 164 -22.58 -4.38 1.73
CA GLN A 164 -23.37 -3.79 0.66
C GLN A 164 -23.81 -2.34 0.93
N GLY A 165 -23.41 -1.76 2.06
CA GLY A 165 -23.80 -0.40 2.40
C GLY A 165 -23.25 0.07 3.75
N PRO A 166 -23.61 1.30 4.18
CA PRO A 166 -23.16 1.91 5.39
C PRO A 166 -23.54 1.14 6.67
N GLY A 167 -22.68 1.23 7.68
CA GLY A 167 -22.97 0.75 9.02
C GLY A 167 -23.92 1.68 9.78
N LYS A 168 -24.63 1.11 10.77
CA LYS A 168 -25.51 1.90 11.66
C LYS A 168 -24.81 2.44 12.90
N LYS A 169 -23.64 1.88 13.25
CA LYS A 169 -22.87 2.27 14.42
C LYS A 169 -22.26 3.66 14.21
N ARG A 170 -22.43 4.56 15.17
CA ARG A 170 -21.61 5.78 15.20
C ARG A 170 -20.27 5.43 15.84
N LEU A 171 -19.21 5.81 15.15
CA LEU A 171 -17.85 5.41 15.45
C LEU A 171 -17.15 6.47 16.28
N LYS A 172 -16.21 6.03 17.12
CA LYS A 172 -15.22 6.90 17.73
C LYS A 172 -13.96 6.90 16.87
N ILE A 173 -13.70 8.03 16.22
CA ILE A 173 -12.61 8.23 15.26
C ILE A 173 -11.58 9.13 15.93
N ALA A 174 -10.40 8.57 16.24
CA ALA A 174 -9.24 9.39 16.56
C ALA A 174 -8.62 9.91 15.28
N PHE A 175 -8.17 11.17 15.23
CA PHE A 175 -7.39 11.66 14.09
C PHE A 175 -6.07 12.30 14.54
N THR A 176 -5.06 12.18 13.69
CA THR A 176 -3.71 12.68 13.94
C THR A 176 -3.15 13.26 12.65
N SER A 177 -2.66 14.51 12.69
CA SER A 177 -2.00 15.13 11.54
C SER A 177 -0.50 14.84 11.50
N ALA A 178 0.20 15.07 12.60
CA ALA A 178 1.64 14.83 12.68
C ALA A 178 2.00 13.35 12.53
N ASN A 179 3.06 13.05 11.78
CA ASN A 179 3.57 11.69 11.64
C ASN A 179 4.27 11.20 12.92
N CYS A 180 4.79 9.98 12.92
CA CYS A 180 5.49 9.39 14.07
C CYS A 180 6.86 10.03 14.37
N PHE A 181 7.33 10.95 13.54
CA PHE A 181 8.51 11.81 13.77
C PHE A 181 8.14 13.21 14.26
N GLY A 182 6.86 13.48 14.56
CA GLY A 182 6.35 14.79 14.97
C GLY A 182 6.28 15.82 13.82
N GLN A 183 6.35 15.39 12.57
CA GLN A 183 6.34 16.27 11.41
C GLN A 183 4.91 16.43 10.88
N GLU A 184 4.50 17.68 10.67
CA GLU A 184 3.21 17.98 10.05
C GLU A 184 3.21 17.68 8.54
N PRO A 185 2.08 17.29 7.95
CA PRO A 185 1.94 17.19 6.52
C PRO A 185 2.00 18.59 5.86
N VAL A 186 2.25 18.62 4.55
CA VAL A 186 2.15 19.86 3.78
C VAL A 186 0.74 20.47 3.90
N PRO A 187 0.60 21.81 3.74
CA PRO A 187 -0.66 22.49 4.03
C PRO A 187 -1.89 21.92 3.31
N THR A 188 -1.75 21.53 2.04
CA THR A 188 -2.83 20.92 1.24
C THR A 188 -3.31 19.61 1.81
N VAL A 189 -2.40 18.73 2.24
CA VAL A 189 -2.71 17.44 2.86
C VAL A 189 -3.32 17.64 4.25
N LYS A 190 -2.79 18.60 5.03
CA LYS A 190 -3.34 18.94 6.35
C LYS A 190 -4.78 19.46 6.25
N ALA A 191 -5.05 20.33 5.27
CA ALA A 191 -6.39 20.84 5.02
C ALA A 191 -7.37 19.73 4.60
N ALA A 192 -6.94 18.82 3.73
CA ALA A 192 -7.75 17.67 3.31
C ALA A 192 -8.07 16.72 4.48
N LEU A 193 -7.12 16.50 5.40
CA LEU A 193 -7.36 15.72 6.61
C LEU A 193 -8.40 16.39 7.52
N ALA A 194 -8.26 17.70 7.78
CA ALA A 194 -9.18 18.46 8.62
C ALA A 194 -10.61 18.45 8.04
N ASP A 195 -10.73 18.59 6.71
CA ASP A 195 -12.01 18.51 6.00
C ASP A 195 -12.63 17.09 6.08
N THR A 196 -11.81 16.06 6.03
CA THR A 196 -12.26 14.67 6.24
C THR A 196 -12.72 14.42 7.68
N ALA A 197 -11.99 14.92 8.68
CA ALA A 197 -12.38 14.82 10.08
C ALA A 197 -13.73 15.52 10.32
N LYS A 198 -13.91 16.71 9.72
CA LYS A 198 -15.19 17.42 9.75
C LYS A 198 -16.31 16.62 9.07
N LEU A 199 -16.08 16.04 7.90
CA LEU A 199 -17.06 15.18 7.24
C LEU A 199 -17.52 14.03 8.13
N CYS A 200 -16.58 13.35 8.81
CA CYS A 200 -16.93 12.29 9.75
C CYS A 200 -17.78 12.80 10.93
N ALA A 201 -17.47 13.97 11.45
CA ALA A 201 -18.27 14.59 12.52
C ALA A 201 -19.67 14.99 12.03
N ASP A 202 -19.79 15.56 10.83
CA ASP A 202 -21.06 15.92 10.20
C ASP A 202 -21.96 14.67 9.95
N LEU A 203 -21.36 13.51 9.73
CA LEU A 203 -22.04 12.21 9.65
C LEU A 203 -22.44 11.63 11.02
N GLY A 204 -22.12 12.33 12.10
CA GLY A 204 -22.52 11.98 13.47
C GLY A 204 -21.53 11.03 14.18
N HIS A 205 -20.32 10.83 13.67
CA HIS A 205 -19.26 10.13 14.40
C HIS A 205 -18.65 11.03 15.50
N GLU A 206 -18.16 10.41 16.58
CA GLU A 206 -17.34 11.11 17.57
C GLU A 206 -15.90 11.23 17.02
N VAL A 207 -15.45 12.46 16.77
CA VAL A 207 -14.12 12.72 16.22
C VAL A 207 -13.27 13.42 17.25
N VAL A 208 -12.11 12.85 17.61
CA VAL A 208 -11.22 13.37 18.63
C VAL A 208 -9.79 13.46 18.09
N GLU A 209 -9.12 14.59 18.31
CA GLU A 209 -7.71 14.75 17.98
C GLU A 209 -6.84 14.06 19.03
N VAL A 210 -5.84 13.31 18.57
CA VAL A 210 -4.89 12.61 19.44
C VAL A 210 -3.47 12.77 18.93
N ASN A 211 -2.50 12.70 19.86
CA ASN A 211 -1.09 12.64 19.47
C ASN A 211 -0.75 11.28 18.86
N ASN A 212 0.23 11.26 17.96
CA ASN A 212 0.76 10.02 17.42
C ASN A 212 1.46 9.21 18.53
N PRO A 213 1.02 7.97 18.84
CA PRO A 213 1.59 7.19 19.94
C PRO A 213 2.89 6.45 19.58
N LEU A 214 3.36 6.57 18.34
CA LEU A 214 4.48 5.78 17.79
C LEU A 214 5.80 6.54 17.86
N ASP A 215 6.88 5.83 18.14
CA ASP A 215 8.25 6.29 17.96
C ASP A 215 8.73 5.95 16.56
N GLY A 216 8.92 6.98 15.72
CA GLY A 216 9.22 6.84 14.30
C GLY A 216 10.58 6.19 14.04
N ASP A 217 11.62 6.58 14.78
CA ASP A 217 12.97 6.07 14.55
C ASP A 217 13.05 4.55 14.80
N THR A 218 12.56 4.10 15.95
CA THR A 218 12.57 2.67 16.30
C THR A 218 11.62 1.87 15.41
N LEU A 219 10.46 2.43 15.05
CA LEU A 219 9.49 1.80 14.15
C LEU A 219 10.11 1.52 12.77
N PHE A 220 10.67 2.56 12.13
CA PHE A 220 11.21 2.42 10.78
C PHE A 220 12.47 1.59 10.74
N GLN A 221 13.37 1.71 11.72
CA GLN A 221 14.52 0.82 11.86
C GLN A 221 14.08 -0.66 11.94
N SER A 222 13.00 -0.94 12.66
CA SER A 222 12.47 -2.30 12.80
C SER A 222 11.82 -2.80 11.51
N ILE A 223 11.00 -1.97 10.84
CA ILE A 223 10.38 -2.32 9.55
C ILE A 223 11.44 -2.58 8.49
N GLU A 224 12.50 -1.78 8.43
CA GLU A 224 13.61 -1.93 7.51
C GLU A 224 14.38 -3.23 7.75
N SER A 225 14.73 -3.50 9.01
CA SER A 225 15.45 -4.73 9.38
C SER A 225 14.67 -5.98 8.95
N VAL A 226 13.34 -5.97 9.10
CA VAL A 226 12.48 -7.09 8.70
C VAL A 226 12.24 -7.09 7.18
N GLY A 227 11.93 -5.95 6.59
CA GLY A 227 11.61 -5.81 5.17
C GLY A 227 12.78 -6.08 4.23
N MET A 228 13.99 -5.70 4.65
CA MET A 228 15.20 -5.85 3.84
C MET A 228 15.90 -7.20 4.02
N ALA A 229 15.43 -8.08 4.91
CA ALA A 229 16.09 -9.34 5.23
C ALA A 229 16.40 -10.25 4.02
N LYS A 230 15.63 -10.14 2.94
CA LYS A 230 15.85 -10.91 1.70
C LYS A 230 16.69 -10.19 0.63
N MET A 231 17.03 -8.92 0.81
CA MET A 231 17.77 -8.17 -0.21
C MET A 231 19.15 -8.76 -0.51
N PRO A 232 19.93 -9.25 0.48
CA PRO A 232 21.20 -9.92 0.21
C PRO A 232 21.07 -11.15 -0.71
N SER A 233 19.98 -11.90 -0.64
CA SER A 233 19.76 -13.07 -1.48
C SER A 233 19.52 -12.70 -2.97
N LEU A 234 18.93 -11.53 -3.23
CA LEU A 234 18.78 -11.02 -4.60
C LEU A 234 20.13 -10.65 -5.21
N LEU A 235 21.05 -10.05 -4.43
CA LEU A 235 22.41 -9.79 -4.88
C LEU A 235 23.14 -11.08 -5.24
N ALA A 236 23.11 -12.06 -4.33
CA ALA A 236 23.74 -13.37 -4.55
C ALA A 236 23.16 -14.09 -5.77
N MET A 237 21.85 -13.95 -6.04
CA MET A 237 21.22 -14.51 -7.24
C MET A 237 21.75 -13.83 -8.51
N ALA A 238 21.85 -12.51 -8.56
CA ALA A 238 22.40 -11.78 -9.71
C ALA A 238 23.86 -12.16 -9.96
N GLU A 239 24.65 -12.27 -8.90
CA GLU A 239 26.07 -12.70 -8.96
C GLU A 239 26.20 -14.15 -9.48
N SER A 240 25.34 -15.05 -9.01
CA SER A 240 25.32 -16.44 -9.50
C SER A 240 24.93 -16.55 -10.97
N LEU A 241 23.99 -15.74 -11.45
CA LEU A 241 23.53 -15.76 -12.83
C LEU A 241 24.57 -15.22 -13.82
N THR A 242 25.41 -14.28 -13.39
CA THR A 242 26.33 -13.57 -14.29
C THR A 242 27.79 -13.91 -14.10
N GLY A 243 28.17 -14.49 -12.96
CA GLY A 243 29.57 -14.66 -12.55
C GLY A 243 30.27 -13.34 -12.25
N ARG A 244 29.54 -12.23 -12.09
CA ARG A 244 30.04 -10.89 -11.82
C ARG A 244 29.50 -10.39 -10.50
N ARG A 245 30.10 -9.34 -9.93
CA ARG A 245 29.54 -8.64 -8.76
C ARG A 245 28.15 -8.08 -9.09
N ALA A 246 27.28 -7.95 -8.11
CA ALA A 246 25.90 -7.46 -8.29
C ALA A 246 25.88 -6.10 -9.00
N GLU A 247 26.81 -5.19 -8.65
CA GLU A 247 26.99 -3.86 -9.26
C GLU A 247 27.30 -3.90 -10.77
N GLU A 248 27.95 -4.96 -11.21
CA GLU A 248 28.43 -5.17 -12.58
C GLU A 248 27.52 -6.12 -13.36
N SER A 249 26.52 -6.70 -12.72
CA SER A 249 25.65 -7.71 -13.31
C SER A 249 24.76 -7.17 -14.44
N GLY A 250 24.40 -5.88 -14.39
CA GLY A 250 23.43 -5.26 -15.29
C GLY A 250 21.99 -5.78 -15.10
N LEU A 251 21.75 -6.62 -14.09
CA LEU A 251 20.46 -7.26 -13.82
C LEU A 251 19.62 -6.53 -12.76
N LEU A 252 20.27 -5.78 -11.89
CA LEU A 252 19.64 -5.06 -10.77
C LEU A 252 19.85 -3.55 -10.92
N THR A 253 18.88 -2.77 -10.41
CA THR A 253 19.01 -1.32 -10.33
C THR A 253 20.07 -0.93 -9.29
N SER A 254 20.69 0.25 -9.46
CA SER A 254 21.67 0.79 -8.52
C SER A 254 21.08 0.88 -7.10
N LEU A 255 19.83 1.37 -6.98
CA LEU A 255 19.15 1.50 -5.70
C LEU A 255 18.95 0.14 -5.00
N LEU A 256 18.56 -0.91 -5.73
CA LEU A 256 18.40 -2.25 -5.13
C LEU A 256 19.74 -2.82 -4.67
N VAL A 257 20.80 -2.60 -5.44
CA VAL A 257 22.16 -3.00 -5.04
C VAL A 257 22.58 -2.29 -3.75
N GLN A 258 22.41 -0.96 -3.68
CA GLN A 258 22.70 -0.19 -2.47
C GLN A 258 21.89 -0.71 -1.26
N THR A 259 20.59 -0.96 -1.44
CA THR A 259 19.72 -1.53 -0.41
C THR A 259 20.23 -2.89 0.09
N GLY A 260 20.63 -3.76 -0.82
CA GLY A 260 21.16 -5.09 -0.47
C GLY A 260 22.50 -5.01 0.25
N ARG A 261 23.40 -4.09 -0.15
CA ARG A 261 24.68 -3.88 0.55
C ARG A 261 24.48 -3.29 1.95
N TYR A 262 23.54 -2.35 2.10
CA TYR A 262 23.14 -1.85 3.41
C TYR A 262 22.60 -2.99 4.30
N ALA A 263 21.71 -3.82 3.78
CA ALA A 263 21.16 -4.95 4.52
C ALA A 263 22.22 -5.97 4.96
N GLN A 264 23.30 -6.18 4.18
CA GLN A 264 24.45 -7.03 4.55
C GLN A 264 25.26 -6.47 5.72
N GLN A 265 25.20 -5.16 5.97
CA GLN A 265 25.93 -4.49 7.05
C GLN A 265 25.15 -4.45 8.36
N LEU A 266 23.85 -4.76 8.34
CA LEU A 266 23.04 -4.80 9.54
C LEU A 266 23.57 -5.88 10.51
N PRO A 267 23.54 -5.61 11.83
CA PRO A 267 23.87 -6.62 12.82
C PRO A 267 23.05 -7.90 12.63
N ALA A 268 23.65 -9.06 12.90
CA ALA A 268 23.03 -10.35 12.68
C ALA A 268 21.69 -10.55 13.42
N ASP A 269 21.52 -9.85 14.55
CA ASP A 269 20.32 -9.90 15.39
C ASP A 269 19.28 -8.80 15.06
N SER A 270 19.53 -7.98 14.03
CA SER A 270 18.63 -6.86 13.65
C SER A 270 17.24 -7.32 13.28
N TYR A 271 17.11 -8.45 12.57
CA TYR A 271 15.82 -9.04 12.24
C TYR A 271 15.03 -9.42 13.50
N ASP A 272 15.66 -10.13 14.43
CA ASP A 272 14.98 -10.59 15.66
C ASP A 272 14.61 -9.42 16.57
N LYS A 273 15.48 -8.41 16.69
CA LYS A 273 15.21 -7.17 17.41
C LYS A 273 14.05 -6.40 16.77
N GLY A 274 14.04 -6.29 15.45
CA GLY A 274 12.93 -5.67 14.69
C GLY A 274 11.62 -6.40 14.94
N MET A 275 11.58 -7.71 14.82
CA MET A 275 10.38 -8.52 15.09
C MET A 275 9.89 -8.39 16.53
N ALA A 276 10.80 -8.36 17.50
CA ALA A 276 10.45 -8.17 18.91
C ALA A 276 9.81 -6.79 19.15
N TYR A 277 10.39 -5.72 18.58
CA TYR A 277 9.80 -4.39 18.69
C TYR A 277 8.41 -4.31 18.02
N LEU A 278 8.26 -4.81 16.78
CA LEU A 278 6.98 -4.79 16.07
C LEU A 278 5.90 -5.59 16.80
N SER A 279 6.27 -6.69 17.45
CA SER A 279 5.36 -7.46 18.31
C SER A 279 4.92 -6.67 19.55
N LYS A 280 5.84 -5.97 20.21
CA LYS A 280 5.54 -5.10 21.35
C LYS A 280 4.64 -3.93 20.93
N MET A 281 4.95 -3.27 19.81
CA MET A 281 4.13 -2.20 19.25
C MET A 281 2.72 -2.68 18.92
N THR A 282 2.55 -3.91 18.42
CA THR A 282 1.24 -4.51 18.17
C THR A 282 0.39 -4.56 19.44
N LEU A 283 0.97 -4.91 20.58
CA LEU A 283 0.26 -4.89 21.87
C LEU A 283 -0.15 -3.48 22.28
N GLN A 284 0.76 -2.50 22.14
CA GLN A 284 0.46 -1.08 22.44
C GLN A 284 -0.67 -0.54 21.56
N LEU A 285 -0.66 -0.84 20.26
CA LEU A 285 -1.72 -0.42 19.34
C LEU A 285 -3.04 -1.17 19.57
N THR A 286 -2.99 -2.42 20.03
CA THR A 286 -4.20 -3.14 20.43
C THR A 286 -4.88 -2.44 21.60
N ASP A 287 -4.12 -1.97 22.57
CA ASP A 287 -4.63 -1.18 23.68
C ASP A 287 -5.19 0.18 23.20
N PHE A 288 -4.48 0.89 22.34
CA PHE A 288 -4.94 2.11 21.70
C PHE A 288 -6.30 1.91 21.00
N PHE A 289 -6.44 0.88 20.16
CA PHE A 289 -7.68 0.53 19.49
C PHE A 289 -8.79 -0.02 20.41
N SER A 290 -8.51 -0.31 21.68
CA SER A 290 -9.55 -0.66 22.64
C SER A 290 -10.43 0.54 23.02
N SER A 291 -9.91 1.76 22.86
CA SER A 291 -10.58 3.02 23.22
C SER A 291 -11.19 3.75 22.02
N ILE A 292 -10.91 3.34 20.80
CA ILE A 292 -11.38 3.95 19.54
C ILE A 292 -11.76 2.86 18.53
N ASP A 293 -12.60 3.21 17.59
CA ASP A 293 -12.95 2.30 16.48
C ASP A 293 -12.03 2.46 15.27
N ILE A 294 -11.64 3.69 14.96
CA ILE A 294 -10.89 4.08 13.76
C ILE A 294 -9.79 5.08 14.13
N TRP A 295 -8.65 4.94 13.49
CA TRP A 295 -7.62 5.97 13.48
C TRP A 295 -7.49 6.58 12.08
N LEU A 296 -7.78 7.87 11.97
CA LEU A 296 -7.69 8.68 10.75
C LEU A 296 -6.38 9.45 10.72
N THR A 297 -5.63 9.32 9.62
CA THR A 297 -4.40 10.05 9.33
C THR A 297 -4.38 10.45 7.85
N PRO A 298 -3.44 11.27 7.38
CA PRO A 298 -3.15 11.33 5.95
C PRO A 298 -2.68 9.96 5.45
N THR A 299 -2.76 9.70 4.15
CA THR A 299 -2.10 8.53 3.54
C THR A 299 -0.61 8.80 3.32
N LEU A 300 -0.28 9.96 2.78
CA LEU A 300 1.07 10.50 2.61
C LEU A 300 1.19 11.84 3.35
N ARG A 301 2.41 12.22 3.72
CA ARG A 301 2.69 13.55 4.29
C ARG A 301 2.72 14.66 3.23
N VAL A 302 2.95 14.28 1.97
CA VAL A 302 3.11 15.16 0.82
C VAL A 302 2.10 14.84 -0.28
N GLU A 303 1.92 15.74 -1.24
CA GLU A 303 1.26 15.44 -2.51
C GLU A 303 2.09 14.42 -3.31
N PRO A 304 1.52 13.78 -4.36
CA PRO A 304 2.29 12.89 -5.22
C PRO A 304 3.58 13.55 -5.73
N PRO A 305 4.77 12.99 -5.47
CA PRO A 305 6.03 13.57 -5.94
C PRO A 305 6.16 13.57 -7.46
N LEU A 306 7.05 14.43 -7.99
CA LEU A 306 7.43 14.38 -9.40
C LEU A 306 8.20 13.08 -9.70
N VAL A 307 7.98 12.53 -10.90
CA VAL A 307 8.75 11.37 -11.40
C VAL A 307 10.25 11.66 -11.41
N SER A 308 10.64 12.91 -11.70
CA SER A 308 12.04 13.32 -11.75
C SER A 308 12.76 13.36 -10.39
N GLN A 309 12.03 13.31 -9.27
CA GLN A 309 12.64 13.36 -7.94
C GLN A 309 13.27 12.02 -7.53
N PHE A 310 12.78 10.93 -8.10
CA PHE A 310 13.20 9.59 -7.73
C PHE A 310 13.38 8.73 -8.98
N SER A 311 14.42 7.90 -8.98
CA SER A 311 14.73 6.99 -10.08
C SER A 311 15.34 5.69 -9.55
N PRO A 312 15.47 4.65 -10.37
CA PRO A 312 16.21 3.44 -10.02
C PRO A 312 17.68 3.66 -9.65
N ASP A 313 18.24 4.83 -10.01
CA ASP A 313 19.61 5.25 -9.68
C ASP A 313 19.72 6.21 -8.51
N SER A 314 18.61 6.51 -7.82
CA SER A 314 18.59 7.40 -6.65
C SER A 314 19.53 6.89 -5.55
N ASN A 315 20.05 7.82 -4.75
CA ASN A 315 20.80 7.50 -3.56
C ASN A 315 19.91 6.78 -2.54
N PHE A 316 20.40 5.67 -1.97
CA PHE A 316 19.64 4.87 -1.02
C PHE A 316 19.18 5.65 0.21
N SER A 317 20.08 6.46 0.82
CA SER A 317 19.74 7.20 2.03
C SER A 317 18.70 8.30 1.79
N GLU A 318 18.73 8.94 0.62
CA GLU A 318 17.73 9.95 0.23
C GLU A 318 16.38 9.29 -0.02
N MET A 319 16.36 8.19 -0.76
CA MET A 319 15.15 7.40 -1.01
C MET A 319 14.54 6.87 0.29
N GLN A 320 15.37 6.30 1.17
CA GLN A 320 14.94 5.78 2.46
C GLN A 320 14.30 6.90 3.31
N ARG A 321 14.95 8.07 3.39
CA ARG A 321 14.40 9.21 4.11
C ARG A 321 13.05 9.64 3.53
N ALA A 322 12.93 9.78 2.21
CA ALA A 322 11.67 10.14 1.58
C ALA A 322 10.56 9.11 1.84
N GLN A 323 10.90 7.83 1.77
CA GLN A 323 9.94 6.76 2.08
C GLN A 323 9.47 6.84 3.54
N ASN A 324 10.38 6.94 4.50
CA ASN A 324 10.08 6.89 5.92
C ASN A 324 9.32 8.13 6.42
N HIS A 325 9.73 9.32 5.96
CA HIS A 325 9.19 10.58 6.48
C HIS A 325 8.01 11.13 5.69
N ASP A 326 7.90 10.79 4.38
CA ASP A 326 6.92 11.43 3.49
C ASP A 326 5.89 10.45 2.93
N LEU A 327 6.33 9.27 2.47
CA LEU A 327 5.49 8.42 1.63
C LEU A 327 4.79 7.28 2.40
N MET A 328 5.46 6.62 3.34
CA MET A 328 4.87 5.49 4.08
C MET A 328 4.76 5.71 5.60
N THR A 329 5.00 6.95 6.03
CA THR A 329 5.06 7.33 7.45
C THR A 329 3.74 7.06 8.21
N TYR A 330 2.60 7.08 7.52
CA TYR A 330 1.28 6.79 8.10
C TYR A 330 0.75 5.40 7.77
N THR A 331 1.39 4.67 6.88
CA THR A 331 0.85 3.40 6.39
C THR A 331 1.56 2.17 6.94
N ALA A 332 2.87 2.26 7.15
CA ALA A 332 3.72 1.10 7.45
C ALA A 332 3.40 0.41 8.79
N PHE A 333 3.04 1.17 9.82
CA PHE A 333 2.71 0.61 11.14
C PHE A 333 1.53 -0.36 11.11
N VAL A 334 0.54 -0.11 10.22
CA VAL A 334 -0.66 -0.98 10.12
C VAL A 334 -0.31 -2.36 9.57
N ASN A 335 0.72 -2.46 8.75
CA ASN A 335 1.23 -3.75 8.27
C ASN A 335 1.81 -4.56 9.43
N ALA A 336 2.60 -3.91 10.28
CA ALA A 336 3.16 -4.54 11.49
C ALA A 336 2.07 -4.91 12.50
N LEU A 337 1.08 -4.04 12.73
CA LEU A 337 -0.10 -4.33 13.54
C LEU A 337 -0.90 -5.53 13.00
N GLY A 338 -0.95 -5.69 11.68
CA GLY A 338 -1.79 -6.69 11.04
C GLY A 338 -3.26 -6.30 10.90
N GLY A 339 -3.61 -5.04 11.24
CA GLY A 339 -4.97 -4.50 11.10
C GLY A 339 -5.35 -4.19 9.66
N PRO A 340 -6.64 -3.98 9.37
CA PRO A 340 -7.10 -3.49 8.09
C PRO A 340 -6.91 -1.98 8.01
N ALA A 341 -6.74 -1.47 6.78
CA ALA A 341 -6.71 -0.04 6.52
C ALA A 341 -7.14 0.28 5.10
N MET A 342 -7.58 1.52 4.89
CA MET A 342 -7.95 1.99 3.57
C MET A 342 -7.45 3.42 3.32
N SER A 343 -7.11 3.73 2.07
CA SER A 343 -6.97 5.10 1.57
C SER A 343 -8.22 5.46 0.78
N VAL A 344 -8.91 6.53 1.17
CA VAL A 344 -10.14 7.00 0.54
C VAL A 344 -9.88 8.36 -0.12
N PRO A 345 -10.25 8.58 -1.39
CA PRO A 345 -9.94 9.79 -2.13
C PRO A 345 -10.92 10.92 -1.82
N LEU A 346 -10.82 11.51 -0.64
CA LEU A 346 -11.72 12.56 -0.14
C LEU A 346 -11.20 13.99 -0.37
N GLY A 347 -9.92 14.16 -0.72
CA GLY A 347 -9.29 15.46 -0.93
C GLY A 347 -8.67 15.60 -2.32
N TRP A 348 -8.60 16.84 -2.79
CA TRP A 348 -7.86 17.25 -3.99
C TRP A 348 -7.19 18.59 -3.73
N SER A 349 -5.93 18.71 -4.18
CA SER A 349 -5.23 19.98 -4.17
C SER A 349 -5.92 21.00 -5.06
N THR A 350 -6.13 22.19 -4.55
CA THR A 350 -6.69 23.30 -5.34
C THR A 350 -5.64 23.94 -6.26
N GLU A 351 -4.36 23.73 -5.98
CA GLU A 351 -3.25 24.28 -6.75
C GLU A 351 -2.84 23.35 -7.90
N THR A 352 -2.67 22.06 -7.61
CA THR A 352 -2.17 21.08 -8.58
C THR A 352 -3.27 20.22 -9.21
N GLY A 353 -4.47 20.20 -8.63
CA GLY A 353 -5.54 19.28 -9.02
C GLY A 353 -5.30 17.82 -8.62
N LEU A 354 -4.17 17.52 -7.97
CA LEU A 354 -3.81 16.17 -7.60
C LEU A 354 -4.65 15.66 -6.42
N PRO A 355 -4.98 14.36 -6.40
CA PRO A 355 -5.72 13.76 -5.29
C PRO A 355 -4.86 13.62 -4.04
N THR A 356 -5.51 13.70 -2.88
CA THR A 356 -4.96 13.39 -1.56
C THR A 356 -5.85 12.37 -0.87
N GLY A 357 -5.26 11.27 -0.41
CA GLY A 357 -5.98 10.20 0.27
C GLY A 357 -6.08 10.42 1.77
N SER A 358 -7.24 10.16 2.34
CA SER A 358 -7.45 10.03 3.77
C SER A 358 -7.30 8.57 4.18
N HIS A 359 -6.46 8.29 5.16
CA HIS A 359 -6.11 6.94 5.60
C HIS A 359 -6.87 6.59 6.87
N PHE A 360 -7.68 5.55 6.80
CA PHE A 360 -8.43 5.01 7.93
C PHE A 360 -7.87 3.63 8.27
N SER A 361 -7.52 3.42 9.53
CA SER A 361 -7.04 2.14 10.04
C SER A 361 -7.88 1.69 11.24
N ALA A 362 -7.95 0.37 11.46
CA ALA A 362 -8.73 -0.23 12.53
C ALA A 362 -8.00 -1.44 13.15
N ALA A 363 -8.54 -1.93 14.27
CA ALA A 363 -8.02 -3.11 14.94
C ALA A 363 -8.02 -4.35 14.02
N PRO A 364 -7.09 -5.30 14.20
CA PRO A 364 -7.08 -6.56 13.45
C PRO A 364 -8.44 -7.26 13.44
N GLY A 365 -8.90 -7.64 12.25
CA GLY A 365 -10.22 -8.28 12.05
C GLY A 365 -11.39 -7.33 11.78
N ALA A 366 -11.22 -6.01 11.94
CA ALA A 366 -12.27 -5.00 11.75
C ALA A 366 -12.50 -4.60 10.27
N ASP A 367 -12.20 -5.47 9.32
CA ASP A 367 -12.36 -5.21 7.87
C ASP A 367 -13.77 -4.77 7.49
N LYS A 368 -14.80 -5.40 8.09
CA LYS A 368 -16.20 -5.04 7.86
C LYS A 368 -16.49 -3.60 8.23
N LEU A 369 -15.98 -3.13 9.36
CA LEU A 369 -16.17 -1.79 9.85
C LEU A 369 -15.64 -0.73 8.88
N LEU A 370 -14.47 -0.98 8.30
CA LEU A 370 -13.89 -0.10 7.29
C LEU A 370 -14.72 -0.06 6.00
N TYR A 371 -15.24 -1.19 5.53
CA TYR A 371 -16.13 -1.19 4.36
C TYR A 371 -17.45 -0.45 4.63
N GLU A 372 -18.05 -0.65 5.81
CA GLU A 372 -19.27 0.07 6.22
C GLU A 372 -19.04 1.58 6.25
N LEU A 373 -17.90 2.03 6.82
CA LEU A 373 -17.50 3.44 6.80
C LEU A 373 -17.21 3.94 5.38
N ALA A 374 -16.53 3.14 4.56
CA ALA A 374 -16.21 3.51 3.17
C ALA A 374 -17.47 3.75 2.34
N PHE A 375 -18.52 2.92 2.47
CA PHE A 375 -19.81 3.15 1.83
C PHE A 375 -20.46 4.46 2.29
N GLU A 376 -20.44 4.75 3.60
CA GLU A 376 -21.00 6.00 4.14
C GLU A 376 -20.27 7.24 3.60
N LEU A 377 -18.93 7.18 3.53
CA LEU A 377 -18.11 8.24 2.96
C LEU A 377 -18.34 8.42 1.44
N GLU A 378 -18.50 7.30 0.69
CA GLU A 378 -18.79 7.36 -0.76
C GLU A 378 -20.17 7.94 -1.04
N GLU A 379 -21.18 7.65 -0.21
CA GLU A 379 -22.51 8.25 -0.32
C GLU A 379 -22.49 9.75 0.02
N ALA A 380 -21.78 10.14 1.07
CA ALA A 380 -21.72 11.54 1.52
C ALA A 380 -20.87 12.43 0.61
N ARG A 381 -19.78 11.90 0.05
CA ARG A 381 -18.85 12.61 -0.85
C ARG A 381 -18.44 11.70 -2.00
N PRO A 382 -19.27 11.54 -3.03
CA PRO A 382 -18.99 10.67 -4.17
C PRO A 382 -17.75 11.12 -4.95
N TRP A 383 -16.78 10.22 -5.12
CA TRP A 383 -15.57 10.44 -5.94
C TRP A 383 -15.58 9.68 -7.25
N ARG A 384 -16.47 8.71 -7.42
CA ARG A 384 -16.53 7.81 -8.60
C ARG A 384 -16.69 8.54 -9.95
N ASN A 385 -17.24 9.75 -9.93
CA ASN A 385 -17.45 10.58 -11.12
C ASN A 385 -16.30 11.53 -11.41
N ARG A 386 -15.24 11.52 -10.58
CA ARG A 386 -14.02 12.27 -10.86
C ARG A 386 -13.07 11.41 -11.66
N TRP A 387 -12.79 11.83 -12.87
CA TRP A 387 -11.88 11.16 -13.78
C TRP A 387 -10.58 11.96 -13.91
N ALA A 388 -9.49 11.22 -14.05
CA ALA A 388 -8.20 11.83 -14.31
C ALA A 388 -8.17 12.42 -15.73
N PRO A 389 -7.48 13.55 -15.96
CA PRO A 389 -7.40 14.17 -17.30
C PRO A 389 -6.86 13.24 -18.38
N TYR A 390 -5.98 12.31 -18.01
CA TYR A 390 -5.42 11.30 -18.93
C TYR A 390 -6.11 9.95 -18.71
N SER A 391 -7.43 9.90 -18.89
CA SER A 391 -8.23 8.68 -18.76
C SER A 391 -9.09 8.44 -19.99
N ALA A 392 -9.52 7.20 -20.17
CA ALA A 392 -10.38 6.79 -21.30
C ALA A 392 -11.73 7.53 -21.37
N GLU A 393 -12.17 8.21 -20.29
CA GLU A 393 -13.37 9.04 -20.27
C GLU A 393 -13.27 10.24 -21.21
N TYR A 394 -12.06 10.74 -21.47
CA TYR A 394 -11.82 11.94 -22.29
C TYR A 394 -11.29 11.64 -23.70
N GLU A 395 -11.08 10.36 -24.03
CA GLU A 395 -10.57 9.94 -25.37
C GLU A 395 -11.65 9.50 -26.36
N ILE A 396 -12.94 9.69 -26.02
CA ILE A 396 -14.06 9.30 -26.88
C ILE A 396 -14.66 10.50 -27.58
#